data_b17151b788d2bd2181f800d0c5ee096b
#
_entry.id   b17151b788d2bd2181f800d0c5ee096b
#
_cell.length_a   1.000
_cell.length_b   1.000
_cell.length_c   1.000
_cell.angle_alpha   90.00
_cell.angle_beta   90.00
_cell.angle_gamma   90.00
#
_symmetry.space_group_name_H-M   'P 1'
#
loop_
_entity.id
_entity.type
_entity.pdbx_description
1 polymer ?
#
loop_
_entity_poly.entity_id
_entity_poly.type
_entity_poly.pdbx_seq_one_letter_code
_entity_poly.pdbx_strand_id
1 'polypeptide(L)'
;MEGRAIVREANLEQFEEKHDFAQNMDLEAHTSHIPHDDEGNPAEIYEHPYKARPSTSSDIHQWGMAIDLQTCVGCSSCVVACQSENNIPIVGKEQVANSREMHWMRIDRYYSGNPETRGKASNLIMDDQQPYQEWIDDPQVVNQPMICQHCESAPCESVCPVNATVHDHEGLNVMAYNRCVGTRYCS
;
A
#
# COMPACT_ATOMS: atom_id res chain seq x y z
N MET A 1 1.36 2.18 -14.69
CA MET A 1 0.16 1.67 -13.96
C MET A 1 -1.09 1.99 -14.79
N GLU A 2 -1.09 1.52 -16.00
CA GLU A 2 -2.07 1.89 -17.02
C GLU A 2 -3.49 1.49 -16.62
N GLY A 3 -4.39 2.50 -16.47
CA GLY A 3 -5.81 2.29 -16.26
C GLY A 3 -6.25 1.69 -14.91
N ARG A 4 -5.34 1.45 -13.96
CA ARG A 4 -5.71 0.94 -12.64
C ARG A 4 -6.05 2.08 -11.70
N ALA A 5 -7.25 2.08 -11.15
CA ALA A 5 -7.62 2.99 -10.08
C ALA A 5 -6.90 2.58 -8.79
N ILE A 6 -5.83 3.30 -8.43
CA ILE A 6 -5.09 3.08 -7.19
C ILE A 6 -5.92 3.54 -5.99
N VAL A 7 -6.56 4.71 -6.15
CA VAL A 7 -7.53 5.24 -5.19
C VAL A 7 -8.93 5.02 -5.75
N ARG A 8 -9.80 4.44 -4.95
CA ARG A 8 -11.19 4.20 -5.28
C ARG A 8 -12.05 5.15 -4.50
N GLU A 9 -12.79 5.98 -5.21
CA GLU A 9 -13.64 7.01 -4.63
C GLU A 9 -15.07 6.89 -5.19
N ALA A 10 -16.05 7.25 -4.39
CA ALA A 10 -17.43 7.33 -4.78
C ALA A 10 -18.08 8.52 -4.08
N ASN A 11 -19.11 9.10 -4.69
CA ASN A 11 -19.97 10.04 -4.00
C ASN A 11 -20.96 9.28 -3.09
N LEU A 12 -21.70 10.01 -2.25
CA LEU A 12 -22.62 9.41 -1.30
C LEU A 12 -23.72 8.59 -2.00
N GLU A 13 -24.26 9.08 -3.10
CA GLU A 13 -25.30 8.41 -3.88
C GLU A 13 -24.81 7.08 -4.45
N GLN A 14 -23.62 7.05 -5.02
CA GLN A 14 -22.99 5.83 -5.51
C GLN A 14 -22.68 4.83 -4.38
N PHE A 15 -22.29 5.33 -3.22
CA PHE A 15 -22.06 4.49 -2.05
C PHE A 15 -23.38 3.90 -1.50
N GLU A 16 -24.45 4.68 -1.45
CA GLU A 16 -25.77 4.20 -1.04
C GLU A 16 -26.33 3.16 -2.00
N GLU A 17 -26.08 3.32 -3.31
CA GLU A 17 -26.49 2.34 -4.32
C GLU A 17 -25.65 1.07 -4.28
N LYS A 18 -24.33 1.20 -4.05
CA LYS A 18 -23.38 0.09 -4.09
C LYS A 18 -22.32 0.22 -2.99
N HIS A 19 -22.60 -0.33 -1.81
CA HIS A 19 -21.70 -0.24 -0.65
C HIS A 19 -20.35 -0.91 -0.86
N ASP A 20 -20.26 -1.90 -1.74
CA ASP A 20 -19.06 -2.67 -2.07
C ASP A 20 -18.32 -2.16 -3.31
N PHE A 21 -18.60 -0.91 -3.74
CA PHE A 21 -18.02 -0.32 -4.95
C PHE A 21 -16.48 -0.47 -5.01
N ALA A 22 -15.82 -0.33 -3.86
CA ALA A 22 -14.37 -0.40 -3.79
C ALA A 22 -13.81 -1.81 -4.07
N GLN A 23 -14.60 -2.87 -3.85
CA GLN A 23 -14.18 -4.25 -4.14
C GLN A 23 -14.24 -4.57 -5.63
N ASN A 24 -15.24 -4.02 -6.32
CA ASN A 24 -15.59 -4.41 -7.69
C ASN A 24 -15.12 -3.38 -8.74
N MET A 25 -14.62 -2.23 -8.32
CA MET A 25 -14.17 -1.20 -9.24
C MET A 25 -12.91 -1.65 -10.01
N ASP A 26 -13.00 -1.69 -11.33
CA ASP A 26 -11.93 -2.09 -12.26
C ASP A 26 -11.47 -3.57 -12.17
N LEU A 27 -12.16 -4.42 -11.42
CA LEU A 27 -11.81 -5.83 -11.30
C LEU A 27 -12.44 -6.71 -12.38
N GLU A 28 -13.44 -6.23 -13.10
CA GLU A 28 -14.18 -7.03 -14.09
C GLU A 28 -13.29 -7.58 -15.21
N ALA A 29 -12.22 -6.86 -15.56
CA ALA A 29 -11.27 -7.31 -16.57
C ALA A 29 -10.30 -8.43 -16.09
N HIS A 30 -10.20 -8.65 -14.78
CA HIS A 30 -9.20 -9.54 -14.19
C HIS A 30 -9.80 -10.84 -13.62
N THR A 31 -11.09 -10.87 -13.35
CA THR A 31 -11.77 -12.05 -12.77
C THR A 31 -11.75 -13.28 -13.67
N SER A 32 -11.68 -13.09 -15.00
CA SER A 32 -11.65 -14.18 -15.98
C SER A 32 -10.35 -15.00 -15.98
N HIS A 33 -9.31 -14.52 -15.32
CA HIS A 33 -8.00 -15.17 -15.28
C HIS A 33 -7.65 -15.77 -13.92
N ILE A 34 -8.51 -15.62 -12.93
CA ILE A 34 -8.31 -16.25 -11.63
C ILE A 34 -8.76 -17.71 -11.73
N PRO A 35 -7.88 -18.68 -11.47
CA PRO A 35 -8.29 -20.07 -11.38
C PRO A 35 -9.37 -20.23 -10.32
N HIS A 36 -10.38 -21.03 -10.59
CA HIS A 36 -11.42 -21.37 -9.63
C HIS A 36 -11.31 -22.85 -9.29
N ASP A 37 -11.67 -23.18 -8.07
CA ASP A 37 -11.82 -24.58 -7.65
C ASP A 37 -13.11 -25.21 -8.25
N ASP A 38 -13.31 -26.50 -7.99
CA ASP A 38 -14.49 -27.23 -8.51
C ASP A 38 -15.82 -26.72 -7.93
N GLU A 39 -15.75 -25.92 -6.86
CA GLU A 39 -16.90 -25.30 -6.20
C GLU A 39 -17.16 -23.86 -6.68
N GLY A 40 -16.31 -23.33 -7.57
CA GLY A 40 -16.43 -22.00 -8.15
C GLY A 40 -15.84 -20.88 -7.32
N ASN A 41 -15.12 -21.18 -6.23
CA ASN A 41 -14.39 -20.18 -5.45
C ASN A 41 -13.03 -19.89 -6.11
N PRO A 42 -12.47 -18.68 -5.94
CA PRO A 42 -11.12 -18.39 -6.39
C PRO A 42 -10.13 -19.38 -5.78
N ALA A 43 -9.41 -20.10 -6.63
CA ALA A 43 -8.41 -21.07 -6.19
C ALA A 43 -7.20 -20.33 -5.59
N GLU A 44 -6.73 -20.81 -4.45
CA GLU A 44 -5.50 -20.31 -3.85
C GLU A 44 -4.30 -20.79 -4.69
N ILE A 45 -3.41 -19.86 -5.06
CA ILE A 45 -2.20 -20.18 -5.85
C ILE A 45 -1.21 -20.96 -4.99
N TYR A 46 -1.21 -20.72 -3.68
CA TYR A 46 -0.39 -21.42 -2.68
C TYR A 46 -1.13 -21.41 -1.34
N GLU A 47 -0.81 -22.38 -0.51
CA GLU A 47 -1.40 -22.45 0.82
C GLU A 47 -0.94 -21.26 1.69
N HIS A 48 -1.89 -20.58 2.31
CA HIS A 48 -1.59 -19.48 3.20
C HIS A 48 -0.72 -19.97 4.37
N PRO A 49 0.41 -19.29 4.70
CA PRO A 49 1.34 -19.75 5.74
C PRO A 49 0.70 -20.01 7.10
N TYR A 50 -0.38 -19.33 7.41
CA TYR A 50 -1.15 -19.54 8.64
C TYR A 50 -1.87 -20.89 8.68
N LYS A 51 -2.35 -21.39 7.56
CA LYS A 51 -2.98 -22.72 7.48
C LYS A 51 -1.98 -23.86 7.73
N ALA A 52 -0.73 -23.65 7.34
CA ALA A 52 0.36 -24.60 7.52
C ALA A 52 0.94 -24.62 8.93
N ARG A 53 0.64 -23.63 9.77
CA ARG A 53 1.11 -23.58 11.16
C ARG A 53 0.27 -24.48 12.06
N PRO A 54 0.89 -25.27 12.95
CA PRO A 54 0.13 -26.06 13.91
C PRO A 54 -0.70 -25.14 14.82
N SER A 55 -1.82 -25.67 15.30
CA SER A 55 -2.86 -24.96 16.10
C SER A 55 -2.36 -24.26 17.38
N THR A 56 -1.12 -24.42 17.75
CA THR A 56 -0.45 -23.69 18.85
C THR A 56 -0.18 -22.21 18.54
N SER A 57 -0.41 -21.80 17.29
CA SER A 57 -0.27 -20.39 16.88
C SER A 57 -1.55 -19.55 17.08
N SER A 58 -2.55 -20.10 17.78
CA SER A 58 -3.81 -19.38 18.11
C SER A 58 -3.62 -18.12 18.96
N ASP A 59 -2.45 -17.95 19.55
CA ASP A 59 -2.14 -16.83 20.44
C ASP A 59 -1.47 -15.65 19.72
N ILE A 60 -1.21 -15.76 18.40
CA ILE A 60 -0.62 -14.67 17.62
C ILE A 60 -1.73 -13.74 17.14
N HIS A 61 -1.64 -12.48 17.51
CA HIS A 61 -2.55 -11.46 17.03
C HIS A 61 -2.38 -11.22 15.52
N GLN A 62 -3.49 -10.99 14.83
CA GLN A 62 -3.51 -10.48 13.48
C GLN A 62 -3.87 -9.00 13.52
N TRP A 63 -2.91 -8.16 13.22
CA TRP A 63 -3.07 -6.71 13.31
C TRP A 63 -3.64 -6.15 12.01
N GLY A 64 -4.58 -5.21 12.15
CA GLY A 64 -5.12 -4.45 11.04
C GLY A 64 -5.16 -2.96 11.40
N MET A 65 -4.92 -2.11 10.43
CA MET A 65 -5.02 -0.66 10.58
C MET A 65 -5.98 -0.09 9.55
N ALA A 66 -6.95 0.69 10.00
CA ALA A 66 -7.82 1.48 9.15
C ALA A 66 -7.42 2.95 9.24
N ILE A 67 -7.25 3.59 8.09
CA ILE A 67 -6.88 5.01 7.98
C ILE A 67 -7.99 5.72 7.22
N ASP A 68 -8.60 6.73 7.87
CA ASP A 68 -9.59 7.57 7.23
C ASP A 68 -8.90 8.60 6.32
N LEU A 69 -8.96 8.34 5.01
CA LEU A 69 -8.34 9.20 4.01
C LEU A 69 -9.07 10.54 3.82
N GLN A 70 -10.33 10.65 4.24
CA GLN A 70 -11.07 11.91 4.16
C GLN A 70 -10.57 12.92 5.21
N THR A 71 -10.10 12.43 6.35
CA THR A 71 -9.55 13.27 7.42
C THR A 71 -8.03 13.44 7.34
N CYS A 72 -7.37 12.66 6.49
CA CYS A 72 -5.92 12.71 6.34
C CYS A 72 -5.48 13.98 5.59
N VAL A 73 -4.77 14.86 6.28
CA VAL A 73 -4.21 16.10 5.71
C VAL A 73 -2.76 15.96 5.24
N GLY A 74 -2.18 14.77 5.30
CA GLY A 74 -0.80 14.53 4.87
C GLY A 74 0.25 15.19 5.74
N CYS A 75 -0.01 15.39 7.03
CA CYS A 75 0.89 16.12 7.95
C CYS A 75 2.19 15.39 8.28
N SER A 76 2.36 14.14 7.85
CA SER A 76 3.55 13.29 8.07
C SER A 76 3.87 12.95 9.53
N SER A 77 3.00 13.23 10.49
CA SER A 77 3.22 12.86 11.90
C SER A 77 3.41 11.36 12.11
N CYS A 78 2.66 10.53 11.37
CA CYS A 78 2.80 9.08 11.39
C CYS A 78 4.16 8.62 10.84
N VAL A 79 4.68 9.28 9.81
CA VAL A 79 6.02 9.00 9.25
C VAL A 79 7.09 9.31 10.28
N VAL A 80 7.01 10.47 10.94
CA VAL A 80 7.95 10.87 12.00
C VAL A 80 7.88 9.93 13.19
N ALA A 81 6.67 9.51 13.59
CA ALA A 81 6.49 8.54 14.67
C ALA A 81 7.15 7.19 14.34
N CYS A 82 6.96 6.69 13.11
CA CYS A 82 7.62 5.47 12.66
C CYS A 82 9.15 5.59 12.67
N GLN A 83 9.67 6.72 12.19
CA GLN A 83 11.12 6.97 12.17
C GLN A 83 11.72 7.05 13.59
N SER A 84 11.04 7.69 14.52
CA SER A 84 11.51 7.82 15.89
C SER A 84 11.45 6.51 16.65
N GLU A 85 10.36 5.75 16.50
CA GLU A 85 10.19 4.47 17.19
C GLU A 85 11.19 3.41 16.71
N ASN A 86 11.41 3.34 15.40
CA ASN A 86 12.27 2.33 14.79
C ASN A 86 13.71 2.81 14.55
N ASN A 87 14.09 3.96 15.08
CA ASN A 87 15.42 4.56 14.91
C ASN A 87 15.87 4.61 13.43
N ILE A 88 14.95 4.97 12.55
CA ILE A 88 15.24 5.07 11.12
C ILE A 88 16.09 6.29 10.84
N PRO A 89 17.18 6.18 10.07
CA PRO A 89 18.08 7.29 9.82
C PRO A 89 17.42 8.41 9.02
N ILE A 90 17.59 9.64 9.47
CA ILE A 90 17.19 10.84 8.74
C ILE A 90 18.34 11.25 7.84
N VAL A 91 18.19 11.04 6.53
CA VAL A 91 19.30 11.18 5.57
C VAL A 91 19.27 12.49 4.78
N GLY A 92 18.16 13.23 4.83
CA GLY A 92 17.99 14.50 4.13
C GLY A 92 17.63 14.36 2.65
N LYS A 93 17.20 15.48 2.07
CA LYS A 93 16.61 15.57 0.73
C LYS A 93 17.51 14.99 -0.38
N GLU A 94 18.79 15.31 -0.34
CA GLU A 94 19.75 14.86 -1.37
C GLU A 94 19.92 13.35 -1.39
N GLN A 95 19.95 12.73 -0.20
CA GLN A 95 20.09 11.28 -0.10
C GLN A 95 18.78 10.57 -0.45
N VAL A 96 17.63 11.16 -0.14
CA VAL A 96 16.33 10.67 -0.61
C VAL A 96 16.26 10.68 -2.14
N ALA A 97 16.73 11.75 -2.79
CA ALA A 97 16.81 11.81 -4.24
C ALA A 97 17.74 10.75 -4.85
N ASN A 98 18.70 10.27 -4.10
CA ASN A 98 19.60 9.17 -4.47
C ASN A 98 19.12 7.79 -4.01
N SER A 99 17.86 7.66 -3.57
CA SER A 99 17.27 6.41 -3.06
C SER A 99 18.09 5.77 -1.92
N ARG A 100 18.54 6.61 -0.98
CA ARG A 100 19.34 6.17 0.18
C ARG A 100 18.61 6.30 1.51
N GLU A 101 17.32 6.56 1.47
CA GLU A 101 16.43 6.45 2.61
C GLU A 101 16.15 5.00 2.97
N MET A 102 15.60 4.80 4.17
CA MET A 102 15.06 3.53 4.64
C MET A 102 13.71 3.81 5.30
N HIS A 103 12.72 4.19 4.50
CA HIS A 103 11.41 4.56 5.01
C HIS A 103 10.46 3.38 4.93
N TRP A 104 10.05 2.82 6.06
CA TRP A 104 9.01 1.81 6.13
C TRP A 104 7.61 2.39 6.05
N MET A 105 7.50 3.68 6.29
CA MET A 105 6.26 4.42 6.14
C MET A 105 6.50 5.67 5.30
N ARG A 106 5.61 5.90 4.34
CA ARG A 106 5.61 7.09 3.48
C ARG A 106 4.17 7.56 3.26
N ILE A 107 4.01 8.77 2.79
CA ILE A 107 2.72 9.28 2.33
C ILE A 107 2.80 9.49 0.83
N ASP A 108 2.05 8.68 0.10
CA ASP A 108 1.87 8.85 -1.33
C ASP A 108 0.75 9.85 -1.59
N ARG A 109 0.88 10.66 -2.63
CA ARG A 109 -0.13 11.60 -3.07
C ARG A 109 -0.61 11.22 -4.44
N TYR A 110 -1.91 11.03 -4.55
CA TYR A 110 -2.56 10.74 -5.81
C TYR A 110 -3.41 11.93 -6.22
N TYR A 111 -3.37 12.24 -7.50
CA TYR A 111 -4.12 13.33 -8.07
C TYR A 111 -5.18 12.76 -9.00
N SER A 112 -6.38 13.26 -8.91
CA SER A 112 -7.48 12.92 -9.80
C SER A 112 -8.04 14.20 -10.42
N GLY A 113 -8.30 14.18 -11.71
CA GLY A 113 -9.00 15.25 -12.43
C GLY A 113 -10.49 14.96 -12.50
N ASN A 114 -11.23 15.84 -13.19
CA ASN A 114 -12.66 15.70 -13.40
C ASN A 114 -13.01 14.30 -13.95
N PRO A 115 -14.01 13.60 -13.37
CA PRO A 115 -14.47 12.29 -13.84
C PRO A 115 -14.85 12.23 -15.32
N GLU A 116 -15.35 13.33 -15.89
CA GLU A 116 -15.70 13.41 -17.31
C GLU A 116 -14.46 13.39 -18.23
N THR A 117 -13.32 13.81 -17.72
CA THR A 117 -12.03 13.76 -18.43
C THR A 117 -11.24 12.49 -18.13
N ARG A 118 -11.62 11.74 -17.11
CA ARG A 118 -10.96 10.50 -16.65
C ARG A 118 -10.86 9.44 -17.76
N GLY A 119 -11.92 9.29 -18.56
CA GLY A 119 -11.92 8.37 -19.71
C GLY A 119 -10.99 8.77 -20.86
N LYS A 120 -10.58 10.05 -20.90
CA LYS A 120 -9.65 10.57 -21.90
C LYS A 120 -8.20 10.57 -21.38
N ALA A 121 -8.03 10.61 -20.08
CA ALA A 121 -6.70 10.59 -19.43
C ALA A 121 -6.02 9.22 -19.49
N SER A 122 -6.73 8.13 -19.70
CA SER A 122 -6.14 6.81 -19.93
C SER A 122 -5.32 6.72 -21.23
N ASN A 123 -5.47 7.69 -22.12
CA ASN A 123 -4.69 7.82 -23.35
C ASN A 123 -3.53 8.83 -23.20
N LEU A 124 -3.15 9.21 -21.98
CA LEU A 124 -2.05 10.13 -21.68
C LEU A 124 -0.67 9.51 -21.99
N ILE A 125 -0.52 8.87 -23.12
CA ILE A 125 0.74 8.79 -23.82
C ILE A 125 0.80 10.03 -24.70
N MET A 126 1.32 11.12 -24.14
CA MET A 126 1.94 12.24 -24.83
C MET A 126 1.31 12.63 -26.16
N ASP A 127 0.10 13.14 -26.15
CA ASP A 127 -0.34 14.01 -27.23
C ASP A 127 -0.30 15.46 -26.71
N ASP A 128 0.54 16.27 -27.31
CA ASP A 128 1.10 17.53 -26.81
C ASP A 128 0.07 18.68 -26.67
N GLN A 129 -1.23 18.46 -26.71
CA GLN A 129 -2.12 19.58 -26.96
C GLN A 129 -3.47 19.62 -26.25
N GLN A 130 -3.74 19.24 -25.03
CA GLN A 130 -4.86 19.84 -24.29
C GLN A 130 -5.40 19.20 -22.98
N PRO A 131 -5.27 17.94 -22.62
CA PRO A 131 -5.93 17.48 -21.38
C PRO A 131 -5.20 17.90 -20.10
N TYR A 132 -3.98 18.42 -20.21
CA TYR A 132 -3.14 18.78 -19.05
C TYR A 132 -3.63 20.02 -18.30
N GLN A 133 -4.28 20.95 -18.99
CA GLN A 133 -4.72 22.22 -18.42
C GLN A 133 -5.95 22.04 -17.51
N GLU A 134 -6.93 21.27 -17.94
CA GLU A 134 -8.15 21.02 -17.15
C GLU A 134 -7.86 20.19 -15.89
N TRP A 135 -6.82 19.37 -15.94
CA TRP A 135 -6.38 18.57 -14.79
C TRP A 135 -5.67 19.40 -13.72
N ILE A 136 -4.97 20.47 -14.14
CA ILE A 136 -4.29 21.40 -13.25
C ILE A 136 -5.26 22.36 -12.58
N ASP A 137 -6.35 22.74 -13.25
CA ASP A 137 -7.24 23.79 -12.78
C ASP A 137 -8.12 23.37 -11.58
N ASP A 138 -8.43 22.07 -11.42
CA ASP A 138 -9.20 21.54 -10.30
C ASP A 138 -8.73 20.13 -9.90
N PRO A 139 -7.50 19.96 -9.42
CA PRO A 139 -7.00 18.66 -9.01
C PRO A 139 -7.59 18.24 -7.67
N GLN A 140 -8.18 17.07 -7.62
CA GLN A 140 -8.44 16.39 -6.36
C GLN A 140 -7.19 15.67 -5.89
N VAL A 141 -6.85 15.82 -4.62
CA VAL A 141 -5.65 15.25 -4.02
C VAL A 141 -6.03 14.31 -2.90
N VAL A 142 -5.56 13.08 -2.97
CA VAL A 142 -5.70 12.10 -1.90
C VAL A 142 -4.32 11.79 -1.32
N ASN A 143 -4.18 11.97 -0.02
CA ASN A 143 -3.00 11.54 0.72
C ASN A 143 -3.24 10.11 1.21
N GLN A 144 -2.36 9.20 0.83
CA GLN A 144 -2.45 7.80 1.25
C GLN A 144 -1.21 7.40 2.03
N PRO A 145 -1.31 7.25 3.35
CA PRO A 145 -0.24 6.67 4.14
C PRO A 145 -0.03 5.20 3.74
N MET A 146 1.19 4.88 3.34
CA MET A 146 1.62 3.53 3.02
C MET A 146 2.53 3.04 4.13
N ILE A 147 2.12 1.96 4.79
CA ILE A 147 2.80 1.41 5.95
C ILE A 147 3.36 0.03 5.69
N CYS A 148 4.27 -0.41 6.54
CA CYS A 148 4.67 -1.82 6.60
C CYS A 148 3.43 -2.69 6.84
N GLN A 149 3.27 -3.75 6.06
CA GLN A 149 2.10 -4.62 6.12
C GLN A 149 2.22 -5.72 7.18
N HIS A 150 3.32 -5.78 7.94
CA HIS A 150 3.58 -6.82 8.93
C HIS A 150 3.30 -8.24 8.40
N CYS A 151 3.83 -8.53 7.21
CA CYS A 151 3.55 -9.77 6.49
C CYS A 151 3.86 -10.99 7.37
N GLU A 152 2.97 -11.97 7.40
CA GLU A 152 3.16 -13.20 8.19
C GLU A 152 4.36 -14.02 7.70
N SER A 153 4.57 -14.06 6.39
CA SER A 153 5.76 -14.64 5.75
C SER A 153 6.58 -13.51 5.16
N ALA A 154 7.27 -12.77 6.01
CA ALA A 154 7.92 -11.52 5.65
C ALA A 154 9.19 -11.76 4.84
N PRO A 155 9.23 -11.35 3.54
CA PRO A 155 10.44 -11.50 2.73
C PRO A 155 11.60 -10.65 3.24
N CYS A 156 11.33 -9.55 3.95
CA CYS A 156 12.36 -8.73 4.57
C CYS A 156 13.17 -9.45 5.66
N GLU A 157 12.59 -10.47 6.32
CA GLU A 157 13.29 -11.28 7.29
C GLU A 157 14.31 -12.22 6.62
N SER A 158 13.87 -12.89 5.55
CA SER A 158 14.72 -13.87 4.86
C SER A 158 15.91 -13.25 4.14
N VAL A 159 15.79 -12.00 3.69
CA VAL A 159 16.88 -11.28 2.98
C VAL A 159 17.79 -10.48 3.91
N CYS A 160 17.42 -10.31 5.18
CA CYS A 160 18.25 -9.56 6.12
C CYS A 160 19.47 -10.37 6.54
N PRO A 161 20.71 -9.93 6.21
CA PRO A 161 21.92 -10.71 6.46
C PRO A 161 22.26 -10.86 7.96
N VAL A 162 21.68 -10.01 8.79
CA VAL A 162 21.92 -9.97 10.24
C VAL A 162 20.68 -10.29 11.06
N ASN A 163 19.59 -10.70 10.41
CA ASN A 163 18.32 -10.99 11.06
C ASN A 163 17.86 -9.85 11.98
N ALA A 164 17.91 -8.61 11.46
CA ALA A 164 17.50 -7.43 12.20
C ALA A 164 15.98 -7.22 12.15
N THR A 165 15.32 -7.67 11.07
CA THR A 165 13.85 -7.69 10.95
C THR A 165 13.37 -9.07 11.36
N VAL A 166 12.50 -9.13 12.36
CA VAL A 166 11.98 -10.37 12.94
C VAL A 166 10.55 -10.17 13.43
N HIS A 167 9.76 -11.23 13.46
CA HIS A 167 8.48 -11.21 14.16
C HIS A 167 8.68 -11.33 15.67
N ASP A 168 7.93 -10.50 16.38
CA ASP A 168 7.78 -10.67 17.82
C ASP A 168 6.72 -11.74 18.15
N HIS A 169 6.53 -11.99 19.43
CA HIS A 169 5.56 -12.97 19.90
C HIS A 169 4.10 -12.53 19.73
N GLU A 170 3.87 -11.24 19.43
CA GLU A 170 2.54 -10.67 19.16
C GLU A 170 2.19 -10.63 17.67
N GLY A 171 3.08 -11.07 16.80
CA GLY A 171 2.86 -11.11 15.35
C GLY A 171 3.24 -9.82 14.61
N LEU A 172 3.89 -8.87 15.27
CA LEU A 172 4.42 -7.67 14.63
C LEU A 172 5.81 -7.94 14.05
N ASN A 173 6.05 -7.47 12.84
CA ASN A 173 7.40 -7.43 12.29
C ASN A 173 8.12 -6.23 12.89
N VAL A 174 9.14 -6.48 13.70
CA VAL A 174 9.88 -5.47 14.43
C VAL A 174 11.34 -5.44 13.99
N MET A 175 12.00 -4.32 14.22
CA MET A 175 13.41 -4.17 13.88
C MET A 175 14.28 -4.08 15.14
N ALA A 176 15.24 -4.99 15.24
CA ALA A 176 16.34 -4.87 16.17
C ALA A 176 17.39 -3.91 15.57
N TYR A 177 17.16 -2.60 15.70
CA TYR A 177 17.97 -1.58 15.05
C TYR A 177 19.44 -1.59 15.44
N ASN A 178 19.78 -2.05 16.66
CA ASN A 178 21.17 -2.24 17.09
C ASN A 178 21.93 -3.31 16.29
N ARG A 179 21.21 -4.18 15.61
CA ARG A 179 21.75 -5.24 14.78
C ARG A 179 21.81 -4.86 13.31
N CYS A 180 21.06 -3.82 12.91
CA CYS A 180 20.94 -3.40 11.54
C CYS A 180 22.26 -2.85 10.97
N VAL A 181 22.62 -3.33 9.78
CA VAL A 181 23.81 -2.87 9.02
C VAL A 181 23.43 -2.02 7.79
N GLY A 182 22.15 -1.72 7.60
CA GLY A 182 21.68 -0.79 6.59
C GLY A 182 21.69 -1.31 5.14
N THR A 183 21.40 -2.58 4.90
CA THR A 183 21.28 -3.14 3.54
C THR A 183 20.05 -2.63 2.78
N ARG A 184 19.01 -2.20 3.49
CA ARG A 184 17.76 -1.60 2.97
C ARG A 184 16.86 -2.51 2.14
N TYR A 185 17.04 -3.81 2.19
CA TYR A 185 16.12 -4.75 1.54
C TYR A 185 14.73 -4.81 2.18
N CYS A 186 14.55 -4.20 3.35
CA CYS A 186 13.29 -4.12 4.08
C CYS A 186 12.46 -2.84 3.81
N SER A 187 12.93 -1.96 2.93
CA SER A 187 12.25 -0.69 2.62
C SER A 187 11.90 -0.53 1.15
#